data_59545a249402d59019f4744b3c986d96
#
_entry.id   59545a249402d59019f4744b3c986d96
#
_cell.length_a   1.000
_cell.length_b   1.000
_cell.length_c   1.000
_cell.angle_alpha   90.00
_cell.angle_beta   90.00
_cell.angle_gamma   90.00
#
_symmetry.space_group_name_H-M   'P 1'
#
loop_
_entity.id
_entity.type
_entity.pdbx_description
1 polymer ?
#
loop_
_entity_poly.entity_id
_entity_poly.type
_entity_poly.pdbx_seq_one_letter_code
_entity_poly.pdbx_strand_id
1 'polypeptide(L)'
;MVNAKKDLVKTNTLQPPVATTDGTNDTEDNKRTRSGSFCQPKAKVLRPFNTSEVKILLLENINETAVKAFKKQGYQVETISKALAGEELIEKIRDVHVIGIRSKTKLTKEVLKEAKHLLAVGCFCIGTNQVDLKAAAKQGVAVFNSPFSNSRSVAELVIGEIIMLARQLGDRNTEMHNGVWNKVSKACYEIRGKILGIVGYGHIGAQLSVLAEAMGMTVYFYDVLQIMPLGQAKPVETLDELLAISDYISLHVPETEDTRNLIGDHEIQQMKKGAYLLNNARGTVVQIPALTKGLQSGHLAGAAIDVFPKEPASNGPNFDYYPELLACPNLILTPHIGGSTEEAQSMIGLEVSQSLTKYINDGTSLNAVNFPEIDIRAIREDDKNTVRVLYIHQNIPGVLREINEIFADHNVEKQYSDSKGDIAYVMADIADVTDIKGLYNAIFATRANIQTRVLY
;
A
#
# COMPACT_ATOMS: atom_id res chain seq x y z
N MET A 1 33.97 58.60 -24.56
CA MET A 1 34.35 59.51 -23.47
C MET A 1 33.95 58.89 -22.14
N VAL A 2 35.00 58.64 -21.38
CA VAL A 2 35.12 58.60 -19.92
C VAL A 2 34.45 57.44 -19.19
N ASN A 3 35.22 56.36 -18.86
CA ASN A 3 35.89 55.99 -17.58
C ASN A 3 34.97 55.85 -16.37
N ALA A 4 34.88 54.77 -15.80
CA ALA A 4 35.63 53.84 -14.95
C ALA A 4 34.95 53.72 -13.57
N LYS A 5 34.77 52.54 -13.06
CA LYS A 5 35.54 51.99 -11.94
C LYS A 5 35.07 50.55 -11.63
N LYS A 6 36.06 49.71 -11.52
CA LYS A 6 36.05 48.36 -10.93
C LYS A 6 35.90 48.49 -9.41
N ASP A 7 35.15 47.62 -8.79
CA ASP A 7 35.49 47.13 -7.44
C ASP A 7 35.25 45.61 -7.36
N LEU A 8 36.34 44.98 -6.98
CA LEU A 8 36.49 43.54 -6.75
C LEU A 8 35.80 43.14 -5.45
N VAL A 9 35.01 42.08 -5.47
CA VAL A 9 34.71 41.31 -4.29
C VAL A 9 35.42 39.96 -4.39
N LYS A 10 36.31 39.73 -3.43
CA LYS A 10 37.14 38.53 -3.28
C LYS A 10 36.32 37.36 -2.85
N THR A 11 36.40 36.28 -3.60
CA THR A 11 35.96 34.96 -3.20
C THR A 11 37.03 34.29 -2.33
N ASN A 12 36.68 33.96 -1.10
CA ASN A 12 37.51 33.14 -0.21
C ASN A 12 37.20 31.66 -0.48
N THR A 13 38.11 30.99 -1.15
CA THR A 13 38.19 29.53 -1.24
C THR A 13 39.11 29.05 -0.11
N LEU A 14 38.54 28.29 0.83
CA LEU A 14 39.29 27.52 1.82
C LEU A 14 39.69 26.18 1.21
N GLN A 15 40.98 25.98 1.01
CA GLN A 15 41.58 24.66 0.75
C GLN A 15 42.00 24.02 2.08
N PRO A 16 41.92 22.70 2.21
CA PRO A 16 42.40 21.97 3.40
C PRO A 16 43.93 21.81 3.36
N PRO A 17 44.62 21.75 4.52
CA PRO A 17 46.07 21.68 4.60
C PRO A 17 46.63 20.32 4.26
N VAL A 18 47.76 20.31 3.57
CA VAL A 18 48.61 19.18 3.22
C VAL A 18 49.41 18.77 4.47
N ALA A 19 49.44 17.47 4.77
CA ALA A 19 50.26 16.89 5.82
C ALA A 19 51.71 16.68 5.32
N THR A 20 52.69 17.21 6.06
CA THR A 20 54.08 16.87 5.95
C THR A 20 54.46 15.83 7.01
N THR A 21 55.15 14.76 6.56
CA THR A 21 55.81 13.75 7.37
C THR A 21 57.12 14.28 7.91
N ASP A 22 57.39 14.06 9.21
CA ASP A 22 58.70 13.60 9.71
C ASP A 22 58.65 13.16 11.21
N GLY A 23 59.18 12.01 11.45
CA GLY A 23 60.22 11.61 12.41
C GLY A 23 59.85 11.34 13.87
N THR A 24 59.72 10.04 14.21
CA THR A 24 60.30 9.32 15.40
C THR A 24 60.03 9.84 16.82
N ASN A 25 59.43 9.03 17.63
CA ASN A 25 59.87 8.25 18.84
C ASN A 25 58.76 7.96 19.87
N ASP A 26 58.76 6.75 20.27
CA ASP A 26 58.16 6.06 21.43
C ASP A 26 57.59 6.89 22.58
N THR A 27 56.36 6.60 22.97
CA THR A 27 56.00 6.15 24.33
C THR A 27 54.55 5.63 24.33
N GLU A 28 54.36 4.52 24.98
CA GLU A 28 53.09 3.89 25.32
C GLU A 28 52.14 4.90 26.01
N ASP A 29 50.93 5.00 25.60
CA ASP A 29 49.71 4.82 26.42
C ASP A 29 48.42 5.36 25.74
N ASN A 30 47.33 4.65 26.00
CA ASN A 30 45.94 5.09 25.84
C ASN A 30 45.36 5.23 24.43
N LYS A 31 45.21 4.14 23.72
CA LYS A 31 44.17 3.97 22.71
C LYS A 31 42.78 3.83 23.34
N ARG A 32 42.14 4.93 23.71
CA ARG A 32 40.69 4.98 23.87
C ARG A 32 40.07 5.01 22.48
N THR A 33 39.85 3.86 21.88
CA THR A 33 38.98 3.70 20.71
C THR A 33 37.54 3.99 21.13
N ARG A 34 37.07 5.20 20.83
CA ARG A 34 35.64 5.49 20.82
C ARG A 34 34.98 4.84 19.58
N SER A 35 34.85 3.54 19.57
CA SER A 35 33.86 2.87 18.75
C SER A 35 32.59 2.70 19.60
N GLY A 36 31.85 3.78 19.72
CA GLY A 36 30.48 3.73 20.22
C GLY A 36 29.59 3.13 19.16
N SER A 37 29.66 1.83 18.93
CA SER A 37 28.56 1.12 18.32
C SER A 37 27.42 1.22 19.33
N PHE A 38 26.40 2.00 19.01
CA PHE A 38 25.11 1.92 19.67
C PHE A 38 24.56 0.51 19.38
N CYS A 39 24.93 -0.46 20.19
CA CYS A 39 24.30 -1.76 20.22
C CYS A 39 22.86 -1.49 20.68
N GLN A 40 21.90 -1.43 19.76
CA GLN A 40 20.50 -1.43 20.16
C GLN A 40 20.26 -2.70 20.95
N PRO A 41 19.68 -2.63 22.17
CA PRO A 41 19.39 -3.82 22.94
C PRO A 41 18.50 -4.72 22.09
N LYS A 42 18.88 -6.00 22.00
CA LYS A 42 18.09 -6.99 21.25
C LYS A 42 16.69 -7.06 21.84
N ALA A 43 15.70 -7.07 20.99
CA ALA A 43 14.30 -7.23 21.41
C ALA A 43 14.08 -8.69 21.85
N LYS A 44 13.41 -8.86 22.99
CA LYS A 44 12.93 -10.17 23.43
C LYS A 44 11.93 -10.69 22.40
N VAL A 45 12.14 -11.88 21.90
CA VAL A 45 11.15 -12.54 21.04
C VAL A 45 10.10 -13.17 21.94
N LEU A 46 8.96 -12.51 22.07
CA LEU A 46 7.81 -13.04 22.78
C LEU A 46 7.20 -14.19 21.96
N ARG A 47 6.93 -15.31 22.59
CA ARG A 47 6.39 -16.49 21.91
C ARG A 47 5.19 -17.03 22.69
N PRO A 48 3.95 -16.73 22.27
CA PRO A 48 2.76 -17.30 22.90
C PRO A 48 2.58 -18.80 22.59
N PHE A 49 3.21 -19.23 21.47
CA PHE A 49 3.17 -20.61 20.98
C PHE A 49 4.59 -21.03 20.58
N ASN A 50 4.78 -22.35 20.48
CA ASN A 50 5.87 -22.83 19.65
C ASN A 50 5.66 -22.30 18.22
N THR A 51 6.60 -21.55 17.66
CA THR A 51 6.46 -20.95 16.32
C THR A 51 6.18 -22.02 15.26
N SER A 52 6.61 -23.26 15.50
CA SER A 52 6.30 -24.41 14.66
C SER A 52 4.82 -24.83 14.67
N GLU A 53 3.99 -24.31 15.57
CA GLU A 53 2.54 -24.59 15.61
C GLU A 53 1.71 -23.56 14.84
N VAL A 54 2.32 -22.41 14.50
CA VAL A 54 1.63 -21.38 13.71
C VAL A 54 1.51 -21.82 12.26
N LYS A 55 0.28 -22.04 11.83
CA LYS A 55 -0.07 -22.47 10.47
C LYS A 55 -0.50 -21.28 9.62
N ILE A 56 0.17 -21.09 8.51
CA ILE A 56 -0.10 -20.02 7.53
C ILE A 56 -0.50 -20.63 6.21
N LEU A 57 -1.65 -20.22 5.68
CA LEU A 57 -2.14 -20.60 4.35
C LEU A 57 -2.03 -19.42 3.39
N LEU A 58 -1.27 -19.57 2.31
CA LEU A 58 -1.12 -18.55 1.27
C LEU A 58 -1.77 -19.02 -0.03
N LEU A 59 -2.72 -18.25 -0.54
CA LEU A 59 -3.48 -18.54 -1.74
C LEU A 59 -3.09 -17.62 -2.91
N GLU A 60 -3.53 -17.97 -4.12
CA GLU A 60 -3.45 -17.10 -5.31
C GLU A 60 -2.02 -16.74 -5.73
N ASN A 61 -1.09 -17.69 -5.60
CA ASN A 61 0.29 -17.51 -6.05
C ASN A 61 0.97 -16.26 -5.45
N ILE A 62 0.85 -16.09 -4.12
CA ILE A 62 1.54 -15.04 -3.39
C ILE A 62 3.05 -15.18 -3.57
N ASN A 63 3.74 -14.03 -3.74
CA ASN A 63 5.18 -13.99 -4.02
C ASN A 63 6.01 -14.76 -2.99
N GLU A 64 7.06 -15.43 -3.45
CA GLU A 64 7.94 -16.27 -2.65
C GLU A 64 8.65 -15.51 -1.52
N THR A 65 8.79 -14.18 -1.62
CA THR A 65 9.36 -13.34 -0.55
C THR A 65 8.58 -13.46 0.75
N ALA A 66 7.23 -13.53 0.67
CA ALA A 66 6.38 -13.76 1.84
C ALA A 66 6.61 -15.15 2.45
N VAL A 67 6.69 -16.19 1.60
CA VAL A 67 6.95 -17.57 2.03
C VAL A 67 8.29 -17.65 2.78
N LYS A 68 9.33 -17.05 2.21
CA LYS A 68 10.67 -17.00 2.82
C LYS A 68 10.65 -16.24 4.16
N ALA A 69 9.93 -15.10 4.22
CA ALA A 69 9.79 -14.30 5.43
C ALA A 69 9.13 -15.10 6.56
N PHE A 70 8.04 -15.79 6.31
CA PHE A 70 7.35 -16.62 7.31
C PHE A 70 8.15 -17.86 7.72
N LYS A 71 8.76 -18.56 6.78
CA LYS A 71 9.64 -19.72 7.09
C LYS A 71 10.84 -19.32 7.95
N LYS A 72 11.39 -18.12 7.76
CA LYS A 72 12.46 -17.57 8.62
C LYS A 72 12.02 -17.40 10.07
N GLN A 73 10.72 -17.19 10.32
CA GLN A 73 10.16 -17.14 11.68
C GLN A 73 9.92 -18.53 12.28
N GLY A 74 10.05 -19.60 11.52
CA GLY A 74 9.79 -20.97 11.93
C GLY A 74 8.32 -21.41 11.78
N TYR A 75 7.50 -20.66 11.07
CA TYR A 75 6.06 -20.98 10.84
C TYR A 75 5.88 -22.11 9.82
N GLN A 76 4.80 -22.87 9.97
CA GLN A 76 4.33 -23.80 8.95
C GLN A 76 3.61 -23.04 7.84
N VAL A 77 4.11 -23.12 6.60
CA VAL A 77 3.55 -22.39 5.46
C VAL A 77 3.08 -23.35 4.40
N GLU A 78 1.79 -23.38 4.15
CA GLU A 78 1.16 -24.04 3.00
C GLU A 78 0.87 -23.00 1.92
N THR A 79 1.16 -23.35 0.65
CA THR A 79 0.91 -22.46 -0.50
C THR A 79 0.03 -23.15 -1.52
N ILE A 80 -1.00 -22.45 -2.02
CA ILE A 80 -1.89 -22.92 -3.08
C ILE A 80 -1.95 -21.83 -4.15
N SER A 81 -1.64 -22.19 -5.40
CA SER A 81 -1.56 -21.24 -6.51
C SER A 81 -2.90 -20.69 -6.98
N LYS A 82 -4.00 -21.38 -6.71
CA LYS A 82 -5.37 -20.96 -7.08
C LYS A 82 -6.09 -20.25 -5.94
N ALA A 83 -7.13 -19.51 -6.29
CA ALA A 83 -8.13 -19.05 -5.34
C ALA A 83 -8.98 -20.24 -4.88
N LEU A 84 -9.40 -20.21 -3.60
CA LEU A 84 -10.33 -21.20 -3.07
C LEU A 84 -11.70 -20.56 -2.77
N ALA A 85 -12.75 -21.36 -2.84
CA ALA A 85 -14.13 -20.93 -2.54
C ALA A 85 -14.96 -22.07 -1.94
N GLY A 86 -16.11 -21.72 -1.33
CA GLY A 86 -17.06 -22.68 -0.80
C GLY A 86 -16.47 -23.62 0.24
N GLU A 87 -16.84 -24.90 0.18
CA GLU A 87 -16.43 -25.89 1.18
C GLU A 87 -14.93 -26.15 1.20
N GLU A 88 -14.25 -26.11 0.04
CA GLU A 88 -12.80 -26.28 -0.06
C GLU A 88 -12.05 -25.21 0.76
N LEU A 89 -12.51 -23.96 0.71
CA LEU A 89 -11.95 -22.87 1.50
C LEU A 89 -12.24 -23.06 2.99
N ILE A 90 -13.48 -23.44 3.33
CA ILE A 90 -13.91 -23.66 4.72
C ILE A 90 -13.11 -24.80 5.37
N GLU A 91 -12.89 -25.91 4.66
CA GLU A 91 -12.09 -27.02 5.15
C GLU A 91 -10.65 -26.59 5.44
N LYS A 92 -10.03 -25.85 4.52
CA LYS A 92 -8.65 -25.41 4.66
C LYS A 92 -8.45 -24.34 5.76
N ILE A 93 -9.44 -23.46 5.99
CA ILE A 93 -9.27 -22.34 6.92
C ILE A 93 -9.49 -22.72 8.40
N ARG A 94 -10.14 -23.85 8.68
CA ARG A 94 -10.52 -24.27 10.06
C ARG A 94 -9.35 -24.30 11.03
N ASP A 95 -8.19 -24.80 10.60
CA ASP A 95 -7.02 -25.01 11.45
C ASP A 95 -5.89 -23.99 11.21
N VAL A 96 -6.19 -22.89 10.52
CA VAL A 96 -5.22 -21.91 10.09
C VAL A 96 -5.21 -20.72 11.04
N HIS A 97 -4.02 -20.24 11.41
CA HIS A 97 -3.83 -19.05 12.25
C HIS A 97 -3.71 -17.78 11.41
N VAL A 98 -3.18 -17.88 10.20
CA VAL A 98 -3.06 -16.74 9.28
C VAL A 98 -3.39 -17.19 7.87
N ILE A 99 -4.23 -16.44 7.18
CA ILE A 99 -4.49 -16.64 5.75
C ILE A 99 -3.99 -15.44 4.95
N GLY A 100 -3.25 -15.71 3.88
CA GLY A 100 -2.86 -14.73 2.86
C GLY A 100 -3.67 -14.95 1.59
N ILE A 101 -4.29 -13.89 1.09
CA ILE A 101 -5.09 -13.89 -0.13
C ILE A 101 -4.70 -12.71 -1.03
N ARG A 102 -5.12 -12.74 -2.29
CA ARG A 102 -5.06 -11.58 -3.17
C ARG A 102 -6.48 -11.04 -3.43
N SER A 103 -6.87 -10.88 -4.69
CA SER A 103 -8.13 -10.23 -5.05
C SER A 103 -9.32 -11.18 -5.32
N LYS A 104 -9.07 -12.48 -5.45
CA LYS A 104 -10.08 -13.45 -5.94
C LYS A 104 -10.77 -14.23 -4.84
N THR A 105 -10.04 -14.71 -3.82
CA THR A 105 -10.61 -15.45 -2.68
C THR A 105 -11.44 -14.52 -1.81
N LYS A 106 -12.69 -14.90 -1.53
CA LYS A 106 -13.60 -14.09 -0.73
C LYS A 106 -13.77 -14.68 0.67
N LEU A 107 -13.41 -13.89 1.68
CA LEU A 107 -13.60 -14.21 3.09
C LEU A 107 -14.90 -13.54 3.58
N THR A 108 -16.00 -14.23 3.31
CA THR A 108 -17.34 -13.80 3.74
C THR A 108 -17.54 -14.07 5.23
N LYS A 109 -18.60 -13.52 5.81
CA LYS A 109 -18.97 -13.77 7.20
C LYS A 109 -19.13 -15.27 7.51
N GLU A 110 -19.68 -16.04 6.56
CA GLU A 110 -19.88 -17.49 6.69
C GLU A 110 -18.54 -18.23 6.76
N VAL A 111 -17.59 -17.90 5.89
CA VAL A 111 -16.23 -18.47 5.88
C VAL A 111 -15.49 -18.13 7.15
N LEU A 112 -15.51 -16.85 7.55
CA LEU A 112 -14.84 -16.39 8.77
C LEU A 112 -15.39 -17.09 10.01
N LYS A 113 -16.69 -17.35 10.11
CA LYS A 113 -17.33 -18.05 11.24
C LYS A 113 -16.73 -19.45 11.48
N GLU A 114 -16.30 -20.13 10.44
CA GLU A 114 -15.67 -21.45 10.52
C GLU A 114 -14.18 -21.40 10.87
N ALA A 115 -13.55 -20.25 10.73
CA ALA A 115 -12.11 -20.02 10.96
C ALA A 115 -11.79 -19.71 12.45
N LYS A 116 -12.03 -20.68 13.34
CA LYS A 116 -11.98 -20.48 14.81
C LYS A 116 -10.58 -20.16 15.36
N HIS A 117 -9.53 -20.55 14.67
CA HIS A 117 -8.13 -20.33 15.07
C HIS A 117 -7.50 -19.14 14.38
N LEU A 118 -8.23 -18.48 13.46
CA LEU A 118 -7.71 -17.39 12.65
C LEU A 118 -7.43 -16.15 13.51
N LEU A 119 -6.21 -15.67 13.47
CA LEU A 119 -5.73 -14.47 14.16
C LEU A 119 -5.66 -13.26 13.21
N ALA A 120 -5.26 -13.49 11.97
CA ALA A 120 -5.08 -12.42 11.02
C ALA A 120 -5.26 -12.86 9.55
N VAL A 121 -5.63 -11.89 8.73
CA VAL A 121 -5.71 -11.99 7.26
C VAL A 121 -4.71 -11.02 6.63
N GLY A 122 -3.93 -11.51 5.67
CA GLY A 122 -3.11 -10.66 4.80
C GLY A 122 -3.72 -10.57 3.41
N CYS A 123 -4.11 -9.36 3.00
CA CYS A 123 -4.45 -9.05 1.62
C CYS A 123 -3.17 -8.65 0.89
N PHE A 124 -2.59 -9.55 0.09
CA PHE A 124 -1.37 -9.28 -0.69
C PHE A 124 -1.70 -8.47 -1.96
N CYS A 125 -2.39 -7.36 -1.75
CA CYS A 125 -2.87 -6.39 -2.74
C CYS A 125 -3.29 -5.09 -2.02
N ILE A 126 -3.72 -4.07 -2.78
CA ILE A 126 -4.22 -2.82 -2.20
C ILE A 126 -5.64 -3.01 -1.63
N GLY A 127 -6.55 -3.61 -2.42
CA GLY A 127 -7.96 -3.75 -2.07
C GLY A 127 -8.20 -4.73 -0.93
N THR A 128 -9.23 -4.48 -0.14
CA THR A 128 -9.70 -5.34 0.95
C THR A 128 -11.18 -5.71 0.82
N ASN A 129 -11.81 -5.35 -0.30
CA ASN A 129 -13.23 -5.59 -0.60
C ASN A 129 -13.60 -7.08 -0.71
N GLN A 130 -12.62 -7.97 -0.79
CA GLN A 130 -12.79 -9.42 -0.77
C GLN A 130 -12.93 -10.00 0.65
N VAL A 131 -12.76 -9.17 1.71
CA VAL A 131 -12.90 -9.57 3.12
C VAL A 131 -14.05 -8.83 3.77
N ASP A 132 -14.94 -9.55 4.47
CA ASP A 132 -15.92 -8.92 5.37
C ASP A 132 -15.20 -8.37 6.61
N LEU A 133 -14.76 -7.10 6.51
CA LEU A 133 -13.97 -6.43 7.54
C LEU A 133 -14.71 -6.34 8.89
N LYS A 134 -16.04 -6.16 8.86
CA LYS A 134 -16.86 -6.07 10.09
C LYS A 134 -16.97 -7.43 10.75
N ALA A 135 -17.21 -8.48 9.98
CA ALA A 135 -17.26 -9.84 10.51
C ALA A 135 -15.90 -10.28 11.07
N ALA A 136 -14.80 -9.98 10.37
CA ALA A 136 -13.44 -10.25 10.85
C ALA A 136 -13.16 -9.54 12.18
N ALA A 137 -13.46 -8.24 12.29
CA ALA A 137 -13.27 -7.46 13.50
C ALA A 137 -14.06 -8.04 14.70
N LYS A 138 -15.32 -8.42 14.49
CA LYS A 138 -16.16 -9.03 15.54
C LYS A 138 -15.65 -10.38 16.06
N GLN A 139 -14.78 -11.05 15.30
CA GLN A 139 -14.15 -12.31 15.69
C GLN A 139 -12.72 -12.12 16.21
N GLY A 140 -12.26 -10.88 16.32
CA GLY A 140 -10.89 -10.60 16.74
C GLY A 140 -9.85 -10.82 15.66
N VAL A 141 -10.24 -10.94 14.39
CA VAL A 141 -9.33 -11.19 13.25
C VAL A 141 -8.88 -9.87 12.65
N ALA A 142 -7.59 -9.56 12.76
CA ALA A 142 -6.98 -8.37 12.17
C ALA A 142 -6.73 -8.57 10.66
N VAL A 143 -6.98 -7.53 9.86
CA VAL A 143 -6.78 -7.58 8.41
C VAL A 143 -5.74 -6.54 8.00
N PHE A 144 -4.70 -7.00 7.30
CA PHE A 144 -3.61 -6.17 6.78
C PHE A 144 -3.59 -6.20 5.26
N ASN A 145 -3.18 -5.10 4.64
CA ASN A 145 -2.98 -5.03 3.21
C ASN A 145 -1.66 -4.31 2.87
N SER A 146 -1.39 -4.14 1.57
CA SER A 146 -0.26 -3.35 1.07
C SER A 146 -0.79 -2.20 0.22
N PRO A 147 -1.01 -1.03 0.81
CA PRO A 147 -1.67 0.06 0.09
C PRO A 147 -0.74 0.81 -0.88
N PHE A 148 0.60 0.73 -0.73
CA PHE A 148 1.51 1.66 -1.40
C PHE A 148 2.68 1.01 -2.15
N SER A 149 2.95 -0.28 -1.96
CA SER A 149 4.15 -0.95 -2.51
C SER A 149 4.21 -1.01 -4.04
N ASN A 150 3.10 -0.79 -4.74
CA ASN A 150 3.05 -0.76 -6.20
C ASN A 150 2.96 0.66 -6.79
N SER A 151 3.05 1.70 -5.97
CA SER A 151 2.86 3.09 -6.42
C SER A 151 3.81 3.47 -7.55
N ARG A 152 5.08 3.03 -7.46
CA ARG A 152 6.09 3.29 -8.49
C ARG A 152 5.76 2.60 -9.81
N SER A 153 5.33 1.34 -9.77
CA SER A 153 4.98 0.56 -10.96
C SER A 153 3.85 1.21 -11.75
N VAL A 154 2.80 1.67 -11.05
CA VAL A 154 1.67 2.37 -11.70
C VAL A 154 2.15 3.69 -12.32
N ALA A 155 2.95 4.48 -11.59
CA ALA A 155 3.45 5.76 -12.10
C ALA A 155 4.31 5.58 -13.37
N GLU A 156 5.13 4.53 -13.43
CA GLU A 156 5.94 4.21 -14.62
C GLU A 156 5.08 3.74 -15.80
N LEU A 157 4.06 2.92 -15.55
CA LEU A 157 3.12 2.51 -16.60
C LEU A 157 2.43 3.74 -17.21
N VAL A 158 1.93 4.66 -16.40
CA VAL A 158 1.28 5.90 -16.85
C VAL A 158 2.21 6.75 -17.73
N ILE A 159 3.49 6.90 -17.35
CA ILE A 159 4.48 7.60 -18.19
C ILE A 159 4.64 6.90 -19.55
N GLY A 160 4.73 5.57 -19.55
CA GLY A 160 4.78 4.77 -20.78
C GLY A 160 3.55 4.99 -21.66
N GLU A 161 2.35 4.96 -21.07
CA GLU A 161 1.07 5.18 -21.76
C GLU A 161 0.96 6.59 -22.35
N ILE A 162 1.40 7.64 -21.62
CA ILE A 162 1.44 9.01 -22.13
C ILE A 162 2.28 9.09 -23.40
N ILE A 163 3.48 8.48 -23.42
CA ILE A 163 4.36 8.46 -24.59
C ILE A 163 3.72 7.65 -25.73
N MET A 164 3.14 6.50 -25.42
CA MET A 164 2.47 5.65 -26.39
C MET A 164 1.29 6.35 -27.07
N LEU A 165 0.46 7.07 -26.31
CA LEU A 165 -0.67 7.85 -26.80
C LEU A 165 -0.18 9.04 -27.66
N ALA A 166 0.81 9.79 -27.17
CA ALA A 166 1.39 10.93 -27.90
C ALA A 166 1.93 10.55 -29.28
N ARG A 167 2.37 9.30 -29.45
CA ARG A 167 3.00 8.80 -30.67
C ARG A 167 2.11 7.80 -31.44
N GLN A 168 0.89 7.53 -30.99
CA GLN A 168 0.00 6.50 -31.55
C GLN A 168 0.69 5.14 -31.68
N LEU A 169 1.52 4.80 -30.68
CA LEU A 169 2.43 3.67 -30.79
C LEU A 169 1.68 2.32 -30.86
N GLY A 170 0.56 2.19 -30.14
CA GLY A 170 -0.28 0.99 -30.17
C GLY A 170 -0.80 0.68 -31.56
N ASP A 171 -1.39 1.68 -32.23
CA ASP A 171 -1.92 1.54 -33.61
C ASP A 171 -0.79 1.26 -34.59
N ARG A 172 0.32 2.02 -34.53
CA ARG A 172 1.49 1.81 -35.41
C ARG A 172 2.10 0.41 -35.26
N ASN A 173 2.18 -0.09 -34.04
CA ASN A 173 2.67 -1.44 -33.77
C ASN A 173 1.73 -2.50 -34.37
N THR A 174 0.42 -2.33 -34.18
CA THR A 174 -0.59 -3.25 -34.76
C THR A 174 -0.56 -3.24 -36.27
N GLU A 175 -0.46 -2.06 -36.90
CA GLU A 175 -0.32 -1.93 -38.35
C GLU A 175 0.90 -2.65 -38.88
N MET A 176 2.07 -2.47 -38.25
CA MET A 176 3.32 -3.15 -38.66
C MET A 176 3.21 -4.69 -38.54
N HIS A 177 2.58 -5.21 -37.47
CA HIS A 177 2.34 -6.66 -37.36
C HIS A 177 1.39 -7.19 -38.44
N ASN A 178 0.51 -6.32 -38.97
CA ASN A 178 -0.38 -6.64 -40.10
C ASN A 178 0.26 -6.35 -41.47
N GLY A 179 1.57 -6.04 -41.54
CA GLY A 179 2.28 -5.76 -42.78
C GLY A 179 2.02 -4.38 -43.39
N VAL A 180 1.41 -3.46 -42.63
CA VAL A 180 1.11 -2.10 -43.09
C VAL A 180 2.21 -1.13 -42.70
N TRP A 181 2.84 -0.48 -43.68
CA TRP A 181 3.83 0.58 -43.49
C TRP A 181 3.16 1.94 -43.53
N ASN A 182 2.93 2.54 -42.34
CA ASN A 182 2.24 3.83 -42.22
C ASN A 182 3.11 4.85 -41.43
N LYS A 183 3.98 5.58 -42.15
CA LYS A 183 4.85 6.61 -41.58
C LYS A 183 4.17 7.97 -41.62
N VAL A 184 3.61 8.39 -40.48
CA VAL A 184 2.91 9.66 -40.32
C VAL A 184 3.43 10.43 -39.13
N SER A 185 3.42 11.78 -39.23
CA SER A 185 3.69 12.70 -38.12
C SER A 185 2.43 13.46 -37.67
N LYS A 186 1.33 13.34 -38.40
CA LYS A 186 0.06 14.00 -38.08
C LYS A 186 -0.47 13.49 -36.75
N ALA A 187 -0.85 14.40 -35.85
CA ALA A 187 -1.33 14.11 -34.50
C ALA A 187 -0.36 13.27 -33.62
N CYS A 188 0.95 13.30 -33.95
CA CYS A 188 2.01 12.77 -33.09
C CYS A 188 2.77 13.92 -32.46
N TYR A 189 3.00 13.86 -31.15
CA TYR A 189 3.56 14.96 -30.37
C TYR A 189 4.72 14.50 -29.50
N GLU A 190 5.59 15.44 -29.12
CA GLU A 190 6.47 15.32 -27.97
C GLU A 190 5.67 15.65 -26.71
N ILE A 191 5.99 14.99 -25.60
CA ILE A 191 5.35 15.26 -24.30
C ILE A 191 5.97 16.46 -23.58
N ARG A 192 7.20 16.83 -23.91
CA ARG A 192 7.88 18.01 -23.37
C ARG A 192 7.06 19.28 -23.63
N GLY A 193 6.87 20.06 -22.55
CA GLY A 193 6.08 21.29 -22.58
C GLY A 193 4.57 21.07 -22.57
N LYS A 194 4.08 19.83 -22.54
CA LYS A 194 2.68 19.49 -22.36
C LYS A 194 2.28 19.54 -20.88
N ILE A 195 1.00 19.76 -20.62
CA ILE A 195 0.44 19.82 -19.29
C ILE A 195 -0.16 18.46 -18.92
N LEU A 196 0.31 17.90 -17.80
CA LEU A 196 -0.29 16.75 -17.15
C LEU A 196 -1.15 17.21 -15.97
N GLY A 197 -2.44 16.92 -16.03
CA GLY A 197 -3.38 17.06 -14.92
C GLY A 197 -3.53 15.77 -14.15
N ILE A 198 -3.28 15.80 -12.84
CA ILE A 198 -3.38 14.64 -11.96
C ILE A 198 -4.60 14.82 -11.06
N VAL A 199 -5.57 13.89 -11.14
CA VAL A 199 -6.74 13.82 -10.25
C VAL A 199 -6.44 12.82 -9.14
N GLY A 200 -6.24 13.32 -7.90
CA GLY A 200 -5.75 12.54 -6.76
C GLY A 200 -4.23 12.58 -6.63
N TYR A 201 -3.71 13.43 -5.75
CA TYR A 201 -2.27 13.63 -5.52
C TYR A 201 -1.75 12.83 -4.33
N GLY A 202 -2.20 11.56 -4.24
CA GLY A 202 -1.72 10.59 -3.25
C GLY A 202 -0.35 9.99 -3.60
N HIS A 203 -0.06 8.78 -3.10
CA HIS A 203 1.23 8.11 -3.30
C HIS A 203 1.61 7.90 -4.77
N ILE A 204 0.65 7.56 -5.63
CA ILE A 204 0.89 7.35 -7.06
C ILE A 204 1.02 8.70 -7.77
N GLY A 205 0.04 9.60 -7.57
CA GLY A 205 0.03 10.91 -8.24
C GLY A 205 1.26 11.74 -7.94
N ALA A 206 1.74 11.73 -6.70
CA ALA A 206 2.96 12.42 -6.29
C ALA A 206 4.23 11.83 -6.96
N GLN A 207 4.34 10.52 -7.07
CA GLN A 207 5.45 9.89 -7.80
C GLN A 207 5.38 10.16 -9.31
N LEU A 208 4.18 10.11 -9.88
CA LEU A 208 3.94 10.43 -11.28
C LEU A 208 4.36 11.86 -11.59
N SER A 209 4.03 12.82 -10.72
CA SER A 209 4.41 14.24 -10.94
C SER A 209 5.90 14.41 -11.10
N VAL A 210 6.70 13.79 -10.24
CA VAL A 210 8.17 13.85 -10.30
C VAL A 210 8.72 13.24 -11.60
N LEU A 211 8.15 12.10 -12.03
CA LEU A 211 8.54 11.46 -13.29
C LEU A 211 8.19 12.32 -14.50
N ALA A 212 6.98 12.87 -14.52
CA ALA A 212 6.50 13.72 -15.62
C ALA A 212 7.33 15.02 -15.75
N GLU A 213 7.67 15.66 -14.62
CA GLU A 213 8.56 16.82 -14.59
C GLU A 213 9.94 16.49 -15.14
N ALA A 214 10.50 15.33 -14.78
CA ALA A 214 11.79 14.87 -15.33
C ALA A 214 11.74 14.65 -16.84
N MET A 215 10.57 14.36 -17.41
CA MET A 215 10.34 14.26 -18.86
C MET A 215 10.02 15.61 -19.52
N GLY A 216 10.05 16.71 -18.76
CA GLY A 216 9.81 18.07 -19.24
C GLY A 216 8.35 18.46 -19.38
N MET A 217 7.42 17.76 -18.73
CA MET A 217 6.01 18.15 -18.62
C MET A 217 5.82 19.20 -17.53
N THR A 218 4.76 20.01 -17.66
CA THR A 218 4.26 20.86 -16.57
C THR A 218 3.13 20.11 -15.87
N VAL A 219 3.20 20.00 -14.51
CA VAL A 219 2.24 19.23 -13.76
C VAL A 219 1.31 20.14 -12.96
N TYR A 220 0.00 19.91 -13.10
CA TYR A 220 -1.04 20.43 -12.22
C TYR A 220 -1.78 19.27 -11.57
N PHE A 221 -2.34 19.51 -10.38
CA PHE A 221 -3.12 18.47 -9.71
C PHE A 221 -4.34 19.04 -8.97
N TYR A 222 -5.35 18.21 -8.84
CA TYR A 222 -6.52 18.43 -8.01
C TYR A 222 -6.63 17.31 -6.98
N ASP A 223 -6.82 17.67 -5.72
CA ASP A 223 -7.11 16.73 -4.62
C ASP A 223 -8.12 17.38 -3.67
N VAL A 224 -8.96 16.56 -3.02
CA VAL A 224 -9.90 17.02 -2.00
C VAL A 224 -9.20 17.46 -0.70
N LEU A 225 -7.95 17.04 -0.52
CA LEU A 225 -7.10 17.42 0.60
C LEU A 225 -6.10 18.49 0.17
N GLN A 226 -5.75 19.38 1.10
CA GLN A 226 -4.63 20.31 0.90
C GLN A 226 -3.31 19.56 1.09
N ILE A 227 -2.66 19.22 -0.02
CA ILE A 227 -1.42 18.44 -0.03
C ILE A 227 -0.28 19.32 -0.54
N MET A 228 0.86 19.26 0.16
CA MET A 228 2.09 19.90 -0.30
C MET A 228 2.62 19.15 -1.53
N PRO A 229 2.85 19.84 -2.65
CA PRO A 229 3.37 19.20 -3.86
C PRO A 229 4.82 18.73 -3.67
N LEU A 230 5.17 17.65 -4.36
CA LEU A 230 6.56 17.29 -4.63
C LEU A 230 7.03 18.00 -5.91
N GLY A 231 8.27 18.42 -5.94
CA GLY A 231 8.82 19.11 -7.12
C GLY A 231 8.17 20.47 -7.37
N GLN A 232 7.73 20.70 -8.61
CA GLN A 232 7.13 21.96 -9.06
C GLN A 232 5.66 21.83 -9.47
N ALA A 233 5.02 20.69 -9.14
CA ALA A 233 3.61 20.49 -9.39
C ALA A 233 2.76 21.56 -8.70
N LYS A 234 1.69 22.02 -9.35
CA LYS A 234 0.86 23.12 -8.88
C LYS A 234 -0.54 22.63 -8.58
N PRO A 235 -1.10 22.89 -7.38
CA PRO A 235 -2.49 22.61 -7.11
C PRO A 235 -3.39 23.56 -7.90
N VAL A 236 -4.57 23.07 -8.25
CA VAL A 236 -5.72 23.88 -8.73
C VAL A 236 -6.89 23.73 -7.75
N GLU A 237 -7.82 24.68 -7.76
CA GLU A 237 -8.90 24.69 -6.78
C GLU A 237 -10.07 23.77 -7.15
N THR A 238 -10.27 23.52 -8.45
CA THR A 238 -11.40 22.72 -8.92
C THR A 238 -10.99 21.68 -9.95
N LEU A 239 -11.77 20.60 -10.06
CA LEU A 239 -11.59 19.60 -11.09
C LEU A 239 -11.75 20.21 -12.49
N ASP A 240 -12.77 21.05 -12.69
CA ASP A 240 -13.03 21.70 -13.99
C ASP A 240 -11.85 22.56 -14.46
N GLU A 241 -11.23 23.30 -13.56
CA GLU A 241 -9.99 24.03 -13.86
C GLU A 241 -8.90 23.11 -14.36
N LEU A 242 -8.68 21.97 -13.67
CA LEU A 242 -7.67 20.98 -14.07
C LEU A 242 -7.97 20.43 -15.47
N LEU A 243 -9.22 20.04 -15.73
CA LEU A 243 -9.64 19.47 -17.01
C LEU A 243 -9.45 20.45 -18.15
N ALA A 244 -9.81 21.74 -17.95
CA ALA A 244 -9.72 22.77 -18.97
C ALA A 244 -8.29 23.13 -19.40
N ILE A 245 -7.30 22.98 -18.52
CA ILE A 245 -5.89 23.36 -18.82
C ILE A 245 -5.03 22.19 -19.27
N SER A 246 -5.44 20.93 -19.03
CA SER A 246 -4.59 19.76 -19.19
C SER A 246 -4.60 19.21 -20.62
N ASP A 247 -3.45 18.76 -21.09
CA ASP A 247 -3.32 18.00 -22.35
C ASP A 247 -3.48 16.50 -22.09
N TYR A 248 -3.05 16.03 -20.92
CA TYR A 248 -3.20 14.66 -20.42
C TYR A 248 -3.83 14.72 -19.05
N ILE A 249 -4.84 13.90 -18.79
CA ILE A 249 -5.52 13.78 -17.50
C ILE A 249 -5.30 12.35 -16.98
N SER A 250 -4.71 12.20 -15.79
CA SER A 250 -4.46 10.90 -15.17
C SER A 250 -5.17 10.81 -13.82
N LEU A 251 -5.90 9.71 -13.63
CA LEU A 251 -6.74 9.48 -12.46
C LEU A 251 -6.03 8.57 -11.45
N HIS A 252 -5.96 9.01 -10.18
CA HIS A 252 -5.32 8.30 -9.08
C HIS A 252 -6.14 8.38 -7.78
N VAL A 253 -7.46 8.30 -7.91
CA VAL A 253 -8.40 8.37 -6.79
C VAL A 253 -8.82 6.97 -6.32
N PRO A 254 -9.17 6.77 -5.03
CA PRO A 254 -9.74 5.53 -4.54
C PRO A 254 -11.17 5.30 -5.09
N GLU A 255 -11.71 4.09 -4.92
CA GLU A 255 -13.11 3.81 -5.20
C GLU A 255 -13.96 4.15 -3.96
N THR A 256 -14.74 5.21 -4.06
CA THR A 256 -15.69 5.68 -3.04
C THR A 256 -17.02 6.05 -3.72
N GLU A 257 -18.04 6.38 -2.95
CA GLU A 257 -19.29 6.88 -3.52
C GLU A 257 -19.08 8.20 -4.28
N ASP A 258 -18.21 9.08 -3.77
CA ASP A 258 -17.92 10.39 -4.38
C ASP A 258 -17.08 10.29 -5.66
N THR A 259 -16.28 9.25 -5.80
CA THR A 259 -15.43 9.04 -7.00
C THR A 259 -16.09 8.14 -8.05
N ARG A 260 -17.22 7.53 -7.72
CA ARG A 260 -18.00 6.72 -8.68
C ARG A 260 -18.56 7.60 -9.79
N ASN A 261 -18.24 7.24 -11.03
CA ASN A 261 -18.63 8.00 -12.22
C ASN A 261 -18.13 9.47 -12.21
N LEU A 262 -17.01 9.72 -11.55
CA LEU A 262 -16.39 11.05 -11.44
C LEU A 262 -16.13 11.68 -12.81
N ILE A 263 -15.78 10.85 -13.81
CA ILE A 263 -15.56 11.31 -15.20
C ILE A 263 -16.71 10.79 -16.08
N GLY A 264 -17.63 11.67 -16.40
CA GLY A 264 -18.76 11.43 -17.28
C GLY A 264 -18.77 12.35 -18.49
N ASP A 265 -19.95 12.48 -19.14
CA ASP A 265 -20.11 13.34 -20.33
C ASP A 265 -19.74 14.81 -20.04
N HIS A 266 -20.11 15.34 -18.87
CA HIS A 266 -19.81 16.71 -18.48
C HIS A 266 -18.32 16.96 -18.38
N GLU A 267 -17.61 16.16 -17.62
CA GLU A 267 -16.16 16.29 -17.37
C GLU A 267 -15.37 16.12 -18.67
N ILE A 268 -15.77 15.16 -19.52
CA ILE A 268 -15.13 14.97 -20.84
C ILE A 268 -15.32 16.22 -21.72
N GLN A 269 -16.48 16.87 -21.68
CA GLN A 269 -16.71 18.12 -22.46
C GLN A 269 -15.89 19.31 -21.91
N GLN A 270 -15.55 19.32 -20.61
CA GLN A 270 -14.67 20.35 -20.02
C GLN A 270 -13.20 20.15 -20.42
N MET A 271 -12.80 18.95 -20.82
CA MET A 271 -11.43 18.68 -21.27
C MET A 271 -11.12 19.43 -22.57
N LYS A 272 -9.85 19.76 -22.77
CA LYS A 272 -9.39 20.33 -24.05
C LYS A 272 -9.78 19.41 -25.21
N LYS A 273 -10.21 19.98 -26.32
CA LYS A 273 -10.31 19.20 -27.57
C LYS A 273 -8.93 18.65 -27.95
N GLY A 274 -8.85 17.34 -28.11
CA GLY A 274 -7.59 16.64 -28.38
C GLY A 274 -6.81 16.26 -27.13
N ALA A 275 -7.41 16.35 -25.94
CA ALA A 275 -6.83 15.83 -24.71
C ALA A 275 -6.83 14.30 -24.65
N TYR A 276 -6.06 13.77 -23.73
CA TYR A 276 -5.92 12.33 -23.46
C TYR A 276 -6.37 12.01 -22.03
N LEU A 277 -7.10 10.91 -21.84
CA LEU A 277 -7.55 10.44 -20.52
C LEU A 277 -6.87 9.11 -20.17
N LEU A 278 -6.28 9.02 -18.97
CA LEU A 278 -5.66 7.82 -18.45
C LEU A 278 -6.33 7.38 -17.15
N ASN A 279 -6.78 6.13 -17.08
CA ASN A 279 -7.38 5.55 -15.88
C ASN A 279 -6.67 4.27 -15.46
N ASN A 280 -5.74 4.40 -14.53
CA ASN A 280 -5.04 3.31 -13.85
C ASN A 280 -5.45 3.26 -12.35
N ALA A 281 -6.60 3.87 -11.99
CA ALA A 281 -7.10 3.95 -10.63
C ALA A 281 -8.14 2.87 -10.32
N ARG A 282 -9.41 3.11 -10.67
CA ARG A 282 -10.52 2.16 -10.50
C ARG A 282 -11.49 2.27 -11.68
N GLY A 283 -12.04 1.14 -12.10
CA GLY A 283 -12.89 1.08 -13.28
C GLY A 283 -14.18 1.88 -13.16
N THR A 284 -14.73 1.98 -11.96
CA THR A 284 -15.99 2.71 -11.69
C THR A 284 -15.85 4.23 -11.72
N VAL A 285 -14.61 4.76 -11.80
CA VAL A 285 -14.36 6.21 -11.81
C VAL A 285 -14.75 6.85 -13.15
N VAL A 286 -14.64 6.11 -14.26
CA VAL A 286 -14.95 6.59 -15.61
C VAL A 286 -16.19 5.91 -16.16
N GLN A 287 -17.11 6.69 -16.66
CA GLN A 287 -18.28 6.19 -17.40
C GLN A 287 -17.84 5.74 -18.82
N ILE A 288 -17.81 4.43 -19.05
CA ILE A 288 -17.36 3.85 -20.33
C ILE A 288 -18.15 4.39 -21.53
N PRO A 289 -19.50 4.57 -21.49
CA PRO A 289 -20.24 5.16 -22.60
C PRO A 289 -19.81 6.60 -22.91
N ALA A 290 -19.56 7.42 -21.90
CA ALA A 290 -19.10 8.80 -22.07
C ALA A 290 -17.69 8.85 -22.69
N LEU A 291 -16.78 8.02 -22.22
CA LEU A 291 -15.44 7.86 -22.79
C LEU A 291 -15.50 7.45 -24.27
N THR A 292 -16.29 6.42 -24.58
CA THR A 292 -16.46 5.93 -25.95
C THR A 292 -16.97 7.03 -26.90
N LYS A 293 -17.97 7.80 -26.47
CA LYS A 293 -18.52 8.93 -27.21
C LYS A 293 -17.48 10.05 -27.40
N GLY A 294 -16.68 10.36 -26.36
CA GLY A 294 -15.57 11.33 -26.43
C GLY A 294 -14.50 10.95 -27.45
N LEU A 295 -14.12 9.67 -27.50
CA LEU A 295 -13.15 9.13 -28.46
C LEU A 295 -13.71 9.09 -29.88
N GLN A 296 -14.92 8.59 -30.08
CA GLN A 296 -15.56 8.49 -31.41
C GLN A 296 -15.85 9.86 -32.04
N SER A 297 -16.19 10.86 -31.23
CA SER A 297 -16.38 12.24 -31.71
C SER A 297 -15.05 12.95 -32.04
N GLY A 298 -13.90 12.40 -31.66
CA GLY A 298 -12.60 13.05 -31.76
C GLY A 298 -12.43 14.24 -30.83
N HIS A 299 -13.28 14.37 -29.80
CA HIS A 299 -13.07 15.32 -28.71
C HIS A 299 -11.84 14.94 -27.91
N LEU A 300 -11.73 13.67 -27.50
CA LEU A 300 -10.52 13.08 -26.97
C LEU A 300 -9.65 12.53 -28.10
N ALA A 301 -8.34 12.76 -28.05
CA ALA A 301 -7.38 12.26 -29.01
C ALA A 301 -6.96 10.81 -28.76
N GLY A 302 -7.22 10.29 -27.56
CA GLY A 302 -6.94 8.93 -27.16
C GLY A 302 -7.16 8.70 -25.67
N ALA A 303 -7.06 7.45 -25.24
CA ALA A 303 -7.15 7.10 -23.83
C ALA A 303 -6.29 5.87 -23.50
N ALA A 304 -5.94 5.70 -22.20
CA ALA A 304 -5.37 4.48 -21.65
C ALA A 304 -6.22 4.01 -20.47
N ILE A 305 -6.66 2.77 -20.50
CA ILE A 305 -7.55 2.18 -19.50
C ILE A 305 -6.97 0.85 -19.04
N ASP A 306 -6.52 0.80 -17.80
CA ASP A 306 -5.99 -0.40 -17.16
C ASP A 306 -7.05 -1.11 -16.29
N VAL A 307 -8.13 -0.41 -15.93
CA VAL A 307 -9.16 -0.88 -14.99
C VAL A 307 -10.57 -0.71 -15.56
N PHE A 308 -11.47 -1.65 -15.23
CA PHE A 308 -12.81 -1.69 -15.81
C PHE A 308 -13.87 -1.83 -14.71
N PRO A 309 -15.11 -1.29 -14.91
CA PRO A 309 -16.19 -1.48 -13.94
C PRO A 309 -16.55 -2.96 -13.71
N LYS A 310 -16.36 -3.78 -14.73
CA LYS A 310 -16.49 -5.23 -14.65
C LYS A 310 -15.25 -5.88 -15.25
N GLU A 311 -14.57 -6.71 -14.45
CA GLU A 311 -13.35 -7.41 -14.83
C GLU A 311 -13.56 -8.92 -14.80
N PRO A 312 -12.87 -9.70 -15.67
CA PRO A 312 -12.90 -11.16 -15.65
C PRO A 312 -12.36 -11.74 -14.33
N ALA A 313 -12.99 -12.78 -13.84
CA ALA A 313 -12.54 -13.47 -12.62
C ALA A 313 -11.21 -14.23 -12.81
N SER A 314 -10.84 -14.56 -14.05
CA SER A 314 -9.61 -15.30 -14.39
C SER A 314 -9.06 -14.86 -15.73
N ASN A 315 -7.75 -15.10 -15.94
CA ASN A 315 -7.14 -14.91 -17.24
C ASN A 315 -7.76 -15.86 -18.26
N GLY A 316 -7.99 -15.37 -19.45
CA GLY A 316 -8.57 -16.17 -20.53
C GLY A 316 -8.77 -15.36 -21.81
N PRO A 317 -9.15 -16.02 -22.91
CA PRO A 317 -9.59 -15.36 -24.12
C PRO A 317 -10.96 -14.69 -23.89
N ASN A 318 -11.35 -13.76 -24.76
CA ASN A 318 -12.67 -13.13 -24.80
C ASN A 318 -12.93 -12.11 -23.69
N PHE A 319 -12.29 -10.96 -23.81
CA PHE A 319 -12.70 -9.74 -23.12
C PHE A 319 -13.70 -8.98 -24.04
N ASP A 320 -15.00 -9.26 -23.87
CA ASP A 320 -16.08 -8.77 -24.72
C ASP A 320 -17.09 -7.86 -23.97
N TYR A 321 -16.73 -7.41 -22.78
CA TYR A 321 -17.65 -6.59 -21.95
C TYR A 321 -17.93 -5.20 -22.50
N TYR A 322 -17.05 -4.66 -23.35
CA TYR A 322 -17.12 -3.26 -23.84
C TYR A 322 -16.76 -3.17 -25.32
N PRO A 323 -17.58 -3.80 -26.23
CA PRO A 323 -17.22 -3.92 -27.65
C PRO A 323 -17.08 -2.55 -28.36
N GLU A 324 -17.88 -1.53 -27.96
CA GLU A 324 -17.80 -0.19 -28.56
C GLU A 324 -16.46 0.50 -28.19
N LEU A 325 -15.94 0.25 -27.00
CA LEU A 325 -14.64 0.75 -26.57
C LEU A 325 -13.50 0.11 -27.35
N LEU A 326 -13.57 -1.20 -27.58
CA LEU A 326 -12.55 -1.94 -28.31
C LEU A 326 -12.33 -1.45 -29.75
N ALA A 327 -13.34 -0.78 -30.34
CA ALA A 327 -13.28 -0.23 -31.71
C ALA A 327 -12.72 1.22 -31.76
N CYS A 328 -12.44 1.85 -30.63
CA CYS A 328 -11.96 3.23 -30.60
C CYS A 328 -10.49 3.34 -31.06
N PRO A 329 -10.13 4.39 -31.84
CA PRO A 329 -8.76 4.63 -32.26
C PRO A 329 -7.91 5.18 -31.11
N ASN A 330 -6.58 4.98 -31.21
CA ASN A 330 -5.58 5.47 -30.26
C ASN A 330 -5.97 5.18 -28.79
N LEU A 331 -6.39 3.95 -28.56
CA LEU A 331 -6.82 3.45 -27.25
C LEU A 331 -5.88 2.33 -26.78
N ILE A 332 -5.34 2.51 -25.59
CA ILE A 332 -4.53 1.51 -24.90
C ILE A 332 -5.41 0.83 -23.87
N LEU A 333 -5.51 -0.50 -23.93
CA LEU A 333 -6.23 -1.32 -22.98
C LEU A 333 -5.29 -2.34 -22.37
N THR A 334 -5.24 -2.39 -21.04
CA THR A 334 -4.42 -3.34 -20.30
C THR A 334 -5.25 -4.05 -19.23
N PRO A 335 -4.94 -5.32 -18.89
CA PRO A 335 -5.79 -6.13 -18.03
C PRO A 335 -5.43 -5.96 -16.55
N HIS A 336 -5.54 -4.72 -16.02
CA HIS A 336 -5.29 -4.35 -14.63
C HIS A 336 -3.87 -4.74 -14.17
N ILE A 337 -2.88 -4.31 -14.93
CA ILE A 337 -1.46 -4.65 -14.72
C ILE A 337 -0.64 -3.53 -14.07
N GLY A 338 -1.22 -2.37 -13.76
CA GLY A 338 -0.49 -1.24 -13.19
C GLY A 338 0.40 -1.60 -12.00
N GLY A 339 -0.07 -2.49 -11.12
CA GLY A 339 0.70 -2.99 -9.97
C GLY A 339 1.37 -4.35 -10.20
N SER A 340 1.41 -4.86 -11.43
CA SER A 340 1.84 -6.24 -11.73
C SER A 340 3.30 -6.30 -12.21
N THR A 341 4.23 -5.76 -11.43
CA THR A 341 5.67 -5.91 -11.65
C THR A 341 6.28 -6.87 -10.61
N GLU A 342 7.41 -7.48 -10.92
CA GLU A 342 8.11 -8.38 -9.99
C GLU A 342 8.53 -7.66 -8.71
N GLU A 343 9.00 -6.42 -8.82
CA GLU A 343 9.38 -5.57 -7.71
C GLU A 343 8.19 -5.26 -6.80
N ALA A 344 7.06 -4.84 -7.37
CA ALA A 344 5.84 -4.57 -6.60
C ALA A 344 5.35 -5.83 -5.89
N GLN A 345 5.29 -6.98 -6.56
CA GLN A 345 4.86 -8.23 -5.94
C GLN A 345 5.81 -8.69 -4.84
N SER A 346 7.11 -8.47 -5.01
CA SER A 346 8.12 -8.75 -3.98
C SER A 346 7.93 -7.84 -2.76
N MET A 347 7.76 -6.53 -2.97
CA MET A 347 7.56 -5.56 -1.90
C MET A 347 6.23 -5.77 -1.16
N ILE A 348 5.14 -6.06 -1.88
CA ILE A 348 3.85 -6.45 -1.28
C ILE A 348 4.04 -7.69 -0.39
N GLY A 349 4.76 -8.69 -0.91
CA GLY A 349 5.09 -9.91 -0.16
C GLY A 349 5.79 -9.61 1.16
N LEU A 350 6.79 -8.74 1.16
CA LEU A 350 7.54 -8.34 2.35
C LEU A 350 6.68 -7.50 3.31
N GLU A 351 5.99 -6.47 2.84
CA GLU A 351 5.21 -5.55 3.66
C GLU A 351 4.13 -6.28 4.45
N VAL A 352 3.28 -7.05 3.75
CA VAL A 352 2.18 -7.79 4.40
C VAL A 352 2.73 -8.87 5.34
N SER A 353 3.76 -9.62 4.93
CA SER A 353 4.33 -10.65 5.81
C SER A 353 4.99 -10.06 7.06
N GLN A 354 5.60 -8.88 6.98
CA GLN A 354 6.17 -8.19 8.13
C GLN A 354 5.08 -7.71 9.10
N SER A 355 3.99 -7.12 8.58
CA SER A 355 2.85 -6.67 9.41
C SER A 355 2.20 -7.85 10.13
N LEU A 356 1.94 -8.96 9.42
CA LEU A 356 1.41 -10.18 10.01
C LEU A 356 2.35 -10.78 11.06
N THR A 357 3.65 -10.82 10.80
CA THR A 357 4.66 -11.32 11.75
C THR A 357 4.70 -10.48 13.02
N LYS A 358 4.69 -9.15 12.90
CA LYS A 358 4.62 -8.24 14.05
C LYS A 358 3.35 -8.45 14.86
N TYR A 359 2.19 -8.58 14.19
CA TYR A 359 0.93 -8.83 14.89
C TYR A 359 0.93 -10.16 15.64
N ILE A 360 1.50 -11.22 15.07
CA ILE A 360 1.59 -12.53 15.73
C ILE A 360 2.54 -12.47 16.91
N ASN A 361 3.74 -11.93 16.72
CA ASN A 361 4.86 -12.04 17.67
C ASN A 361 4.81 -10.99 18.78
N ASP A 362 4.30 -9.79 18.52
CA ASP A 362 4.30 -8.70 19.50
C ASP A 362 2.94 -7.98 19.65
N GLY A 363 1.93 -8.36 18.88
CA GLY A 363 0.58 -7.80 18.96
C GLY A 363 0.38 -6.47 18.24
N THR A 364 1.41 -5.90 17.61
CA THR A 364 1.31 -4.63 16.90
C THR A 364 0.25 -4.69 15.80
N SER A 365 -0.76 -3.82 15.87
CA SER A 365 -1.85 -3.72 14.89
C SER A 365 -1.72 -2.52 13.95
N LEU A 366 -0.55 -1.90 13.89
CA LEU A 366 -0.27 -0.78 13.00
C LEU A 366 -0.55 -1.16 11.54
N ASN A 367 -1.27 -0.31 10.81
CA ASN A 367 -1.76 -0.51 9.45
C ASN A 367 -2.83 -1.62 9.31
N ALA A 368 -3.46 -2.06 10.39
CA ALA A 368 -4.61 -2.94 10.31
C ALA A 368 -5.85 -2.18 9.83
N VAL A 369 -6.47 -2.62 8.73
CA VAL A 369 -7.57 -1.88 8.10
C VAL A 369 -8.87 -1.93 8.90
N ASN A 370 -9.08 -2.94 9.71
CA ASN A 370 -10.32 -3.17 10.46
C ASN A 370 -10.18 -3.11 11.99
N PHE A 371 -8.97 -2.90 12.51
CA PHE A 371 -8.68 -2.83 13.93
C PHE A 371 -8.26 -1.43 14.37
N PRO A 372 -8.34 -1.12 15.68
CA PRO A 372 -7.60 -0.01 16.27
C PRO A 372 -6.10 -0.18 16.03
N GLU A 373 -5.38 0.91 15.79
CA GLU A 373 -3.95 0.88 15.54
C GLU A 373 -3.16 1.09 16.83
N ILE A 374 -2.52 0.05 17.31
CA ILE A 374 -1.64 0.11 18.48
C ILE A 374 -0.26 -0.40 18.13
N ASP A 375 0.75 0.35 18.52
CA ASP A 375 2.15 -0.02 18.46
C ASP A 375 2.82 0.24 19.81
N ILE A 376 3.30 -0.82 20.44
CA ILE A 376 4.06 -0.74 21.69
C ILE A 376 5.49 -1.21 21.41
N ARG A 377 6.46 -0.44 21.89
CA ARG A 377 7.87 -0.80 21.82
C ARG A 377 8.08 -2.24 22.28
N ALA A 378 8.87 -3.00 21.50
CA ALA A 378 9.22 -4.37 21.85
C ALA A 378 9.83 -4.46 23.27
N ILE A 379 9.50 -5.54 23.98
CA ILE A 379 10.08 -5.86 25.29
C ILE A 379 11.56 -6.18 25.07
N ARG A 380 12.43 -5.72 25.94
CA ARG A 380 13.87 -5.94 25.86
C ARG A 380 14.23 -7.33 26.36
N GLU A 381 15.33 -7.92 25.87
CA GLU A 381 15.85 -9.22 26.37
C GLU A 381 16.16 -9.20 27.87
N ASP A 382 16.50 -8.03 28.42
CA ASP A 382 16.83 -7.84 29.85
C ASP A 382 15.58 -7.77 30.73
N ASP A 383 14.39 -7.54 30.18
CA ASP A 383 13.12 -7.49 30.90
C ASP A 383 12.63 -8.92 31.18
N LYS A 384 13.31 -9.58 32.15
CA LYS A 384 12.95 -10.93 32.60
C LYS A 384 11.58 -10.87 33.29
N ASN A 385 10.73 -11.85 33.02
CA ASN A 385 9.39 -11.99 33.61
C ASN A 385 8.33 -10.97 33.18
N THR A 386 8.60 -10.11 32.17
CA THR A 386 7.56 -9.27 31.61
C THR A 386 6.73 -10.05 30.59
N VAL A 387 5.42 -10.01 30.75
CA VAL A 387 4.45 -10.58 29.80
C VAL A 387 3.71 -9.46 29.09
N ARG A 388 3.30 -9.71 27.86
CA ARG A 388 2.43 -8.81 27.08
C ARG A 388 1.04 -9.39 27.00
N VAL A 389 0.08 -8.66 27.52
CA VAL A 389 -1.35 -8.96 27.37
C VAL A 389 -1.89 -8.28 26.14
N LEU A 390 -2.61 -9.04 25.31
CA LEU A 390 -3.31 -8.60 24.12
C LEU A 390 -4.78 -8.94 24.32
N TYR A 391 -5.63 -7.92 24.50
CA TYR A 391 -7.03 -8.09 24.83
C TYR A 391 -7.91 -7.34 23.82
N ILE A 392 -8.61 -8.08 22.99
CA ILE A 392 -9.59 -7.57 22.04
C ILE A 392 -10.98 -7.75 22.67
N HIS A 393 -11.75 -6.67 22.75
CA HIS A 393 -13.03 -6.69 23.42
C HIS A 393 -14.09 -5.85 22.71
N GLN A 394 -15.35 -6.05 23.09
CA GLN A 394 -16.43 -5.17 22.66
C GLN A 394 -16.23 -3.77 23.26
N ASN A 395 -16.39 -2.74 22.43
CA ASN A 395 -16.27 -1.35 22.86
C ASN A 395 -17.55 -0.91 23.61
N ILE A 396 -17.68 -1.32 24.86
CA ILE A 396 -18.80 -1.00 25.74
C ILE A 396 -18.34 -0.39 27.07
N PRO A 397 -19.17 0.44 27.74
CA PRO A 397 -18.81 1.08 29.00
C PRO A 397 -18.43 0.08 30.09
N GLY A 398 -17.39 0.43 30.86
CA GLY A 398 -16.96 -0.29 32.05
C GLY A 398 -15.89 -1.37 31.82
N VAL A 399 -15.57 -1.73 30.58
CA VAL A 399 -14.57 -2.78 30.27
C VAL A 399 -13.16 -2.39 30.72
N LEU A 400 -12.74 -1.14 30.51
CA LEU A 400 -11.42 -0.67 30.97
C LEU A 400 -11.31 -0.68 32.51
N ARG A 401 -12.42 -0.46 33.23
CA ARG A 401 -12.41 -0.60 34.70
C ARG A 401 -12.21 -2.07 35.09
N GLU A 402 -12.98 -2.98 34.49
CA GLU A 402 -12.89 -4.42 34.75
C GLU A 402 -11.48 -4.97 34.50
N ILE A 403 -10.84 -4.58 33.37
CA ILE A 403 -9.49 -5.02 33.05
C ILE A 403 -8.44 -4.41 33.99
N ASN A 404 -8.61 -3.14 34.39
CA ASN A 404 -7.71 -2.48 35.34
C ASN A 404 -7.85 -3.03 36.76
N GLU A 405 -9.02 -3.53 37.18
CA GLU A 405 -9.19 -4.25 38.44
C GLU A 405 -8.39 -5.57 38.41
N ILE A 406 -8.36 -6.29 37.27
CA ILE A 406 -7.51 -7.49 37.11
C ILE A 406 -6.01 -7.14 37.17
N PHE A 407 -5.63 -5.99 36.62
CA PHE A 407 -4.23 -5.56 36.59
C PHE A 407 -3.78 -4.92 37.92
N ALA A 408 -4.68 -4.58 38.84
CA ALA A 408 -4.38 -3.84 40.07
C ALA A 408 -3.37 -4.54 40.99
N ASP A 409 -3.31 -5.87 40.94
CA ASP A 409 -2.37 -6.68 41.73
C ASP A 409 -1.02 -6.90 41.04
N HIS A 410 -0.80 -6.26 39.88
CA HIS A 410 0.40 -6.44 39.05
C HIS A 410 1.08 -5.10 38.75
N ASN A 411 2.37 -5.13 38.48
CA ASN A 411 3.10 -3.94 38.03
C ASN A 411 2.96 -3.76 36.52
N VAL A 412 2.09 -2.82 36.11
CA VAL A 412 1.86 -2.47 34.71
C VAL A 412 2.89 -1.45 34.26
N GLU A 413 3.84 -1.85 33.42
CA GLU A 413 4.88 -0.96 32.90
C GLU A 413 4.36 -0.09 31.74
N LYS A 414 3.49 -0.65 30.89
CA LYS A 414 2.90 0.04 29.76
C LYS A 414 1.47 -0.47 29.55
N GLN A 415 0.59 0.43 29.19
CA GLN A 415 -0.78 0.10 28.78
C GLN A 415 -1.24 1.09 27.71
N TYR A 416 -1.76 0.55 26.63
CA TYR A 416 -2.39 1.30 25.56
C TYR A 416 -3.77 0.71 25.26
N SER A 417 -4.71 1.58 24.94
CA SER A 417 -6.06 1.18 24.56
C SER A 417 -6.54 2.13 23.46
N ASP A 418 -7.07 1.55 22.41
CA ASP A 418 -7.73 2.30 21.35
C ASP A 418 -8.97 1.55 20.87
N SER A 419 -9.89 2.26 20.22
CA SER A 419 -11.16 1.70 19.75
C SER A 419 -11.47 2.12 18.31
N LYS A 420 -12.08 1.19 17.57
CA LYS A 420 -12.55 1.40 16.20
C LYS A 420 -13.94 0.78 16.03
N GLY A 421 -14.96 1.63 16.00
CA GLY A 421 -16.35 1.16 15.95
C GLY A 421 -16.74 0.31 17.16
N ASP A 422 -17.22 -0.92 16.90
CA ASP A 422 -17.75 -1.82 17.92
C ASP A 422 -16.69 -2.58 18.72
N ILE A 423 -15.41 -2.47 18.34
CA ILE A 423 -14.30 -3.19 18.99
C ILE A 423 -13.30 -2.22 19.60
N ALA A 424 -12.62 -2.70 20.64
CA ALA A 424 -11.46 -2.04 21.22
C ALA A 424 -10.35 -3.05 21.45
N TYR A 425 -9.13 -2.54 21.51
CA TYR A 425 -7.93 -3.33 21.69
C TYR A 425 -7.10 -2.74 22.83
N VAL A 426 -6.73 -3.57 23.79
CA VAL A 426 -5.83 -3.22 24.89
C VAL A 426 -4.56 -4.02 24.76
N MET A 427 -3.41 -3.34 24.81
CA MET A 427 -2.11 -3.94 24.97
C MET A 427 -1.47 -3.45 26.28
N ALA A 428 -0.98 -4.39 27.09
CA ALA A 428 -0.30 -4.07 28.34
C ALA A 428 0.93 -4.93 28.55
N ASP A 429 2.05 -4.29 28.93
CA ASP A 429 3.26 -4.97 29.40
C ASP A 429 3.24 -4.99 30.93
N ILE A 430 3.26 -6.19 31.51
CA ILE A 430 3.12 -6.42 32.94
C ILE A 430 4.36 -7.17 33.44
N ALA A 431 5.04 -6.58 34.42
CA ALA A 431 6.26 -7.16 35.00
C ALA A 431 5.92 -8.16 36.12
N ASP A 432 6.87 -9.08 36.33
CA ASP A 432 6.91 -10.04 37.45
C ASP A 432 5.66 -10.90 37.61
N VAL A 433 5.01 -11.26 36.51
CA VAL A 433 3.85 -12.15 36.52
C VAL A 433 4.27 -13.58 36.81
N THR A 434 3.89 -14.09 37.96
CA THR A 434 4.18 -15.48 38.41
C THR A 434 3.14 -16.50 37.97
N ASP A 435 1.86 -16.08 37.87
CA ASP A 435 0.75 -16.92 37.41
C ASP A 435 0.16 -16.39 36.09
N ILE A 436 0.83 -16.67 34.98
CA ILE A 436 0.41 -16.28 33.63
C ILE A 436 -0.94 -16.91 33.28
N LYS A 437 -1.19 -18.15 33.74
CA LYS A 437 -2.46 -18.85 33.43
C LYS A 437 -3.64 -18.24 34.20
N GLY A 438 -3.44 -17.86 35.47
CA GLY A 438 -4.45 -17.16 36.27
C GLY A 438 -4.80 -15.80 35.65
N LEU A 439 -3.80 -15.02 35.26
CA LEU A 439 -3.97 -13.76 34.57
C LEU A 439 -4.75 -13.93 33.24
N TYR A 440 -4.36 -14.91 32.41
CA TYR A 440 -5.09 -15.24 31.19
C TYR A 440 -6.55 -15.58 31.46
N ASN A 441 -6.83 -16.47 32.43
CA ASN A 441 -8.19 -16.90 32.74
C ASN A 441 -9.05 -15.75 33.27
N ALA A 442 -8.52 -14.86 34.10
CA ALA A 442 -9.23 -13.69 34.61
C ALA A 442 -9.65 -12.76 33.48
N ILE A 443 -8.74 -12.47 32.54
CA ILE A 443 -9.05 -11.61 31.37
C ILE A 443 -10.02 -12.31 30.44
N PHE A 444 -9.82 -13.59 30.15
CA PHE A 444 -10.69 -14.39 29.28
C PHE A 444 -12.13 -14.45 29.80
N ALA A 445 -12.33 -14.48 31.10
CA ALA A 445 -13.65 -14.55 31.76
C ALA A 445 -14.41 -13.22 31.74
N THR A 446 -13.80 -12.11 31.32
CA THR A 446 -14.48 -10.80 31.26
C THR A 446 -15.65 -10.85 30.26
N ARG A 447 -16.73 -10.12 30.60
CA ARG A 447 -18.00 -10.14 29.83
C ARG A 447 -17.90 -9.69 28.38
N ALA A 448 -16.91 -8.82 28.08
CA ALA A 448 -16.75 -8.20 26.80
C ALA A 448 -15.66 -8.87 25.94
N ASN A 449 -15.06 -9.96 26.40
CA ASN A 449 -13.98 -10.65 25.73
C ASN A 449 -14.36 -11.10 24.31
N ILE A 450 -13.54 -10.75 23.35
CA ILE A 450 -13.58 -11.30 21.97
C ILE A 450 -12.40 -12.25 21.81
N GLN A 451 -11.20 -11.78 22.15
CA GLN A 451 -9.98 -12.60 22.07
C GLN A 451 -8.96 -12.12 23.10
N THR A 452 -8.33 -13.08 23.77
CA THR A 452 -7.25 -12.84 24.73
C THR A 452 -6.01 -13.63 24.29
N ARG A 453 -4.86 -12.97 24.24
CA ARG A 453 -3.53 -13.60 24.07
C ARG A 453 -2.59 -13.05 25.13
N VAL A 454 -1.72 -13.89 25.67
CA VAL A 454 -0.63 -13.48 26.55
C VAL A 454 0.68 -13.96 25.94
N LEU A 455 1.57 -13.02 25.67
CA LEU A 455 2.88 -13.26 25.07
C LEU A 455 3.95 -13.21 26.18
N TYR A 456 4.87 -14.19 26.24
CA TYR A 456 5.88 -14.27 27.28
C TYR A 456 7.18 -14.92 26.81
#